data_45ff55a3ed5e545300b7ec4293fe55ab
#
_entry.id   45ff55a3ed5e545300b7ec4293fe55ab
#
_cell.length_a   1.000
_cell.length_b   1.000
_cell.length_c   1.000
_cell.angle_alpha   90.00
_cell.angle_beta   90.00
_cell.angle_gamma   90.00
#
_symmetry.space_group_name_H-M   'P 1'
#
loop_
_entity.id
_entity.type
_entity.pdbx_description
1 polymer ?
#
loop_
_entity_poly.entity_id
_entity_poly.type
_entity_poly.pdbx_seq_one_letter_code
_entity_poly.pdbx_strand_id
1 'polypeptide(L)'
;MMNIIGNKFLADFGMAKAILFFQSETSLMFTITEKDGKEANETETVAIKLTELRPQLYLATWKEKNGNTITQVQDYENGIIYSNWTTPSGEFIHAKGTLKQAQP
;
A
#
# COMPACT_ATOMS: atom_id res chain seq x y z
N MET A 1 5.82 -17.84 -7.52
CA MET A 1 5.26 -16.60 -8.06
C MET A 1 4.29 -16.00 -7.06
N MET A 2 4.32 -14.68 -6.92
CA MET A 2 3.47 -13.99 -5.97
C MET A 2 2.08 -13.80 -6.56
N ASN A 3 1.05 -14.24 -5.84
CA ASN A 3 -0.34 -14.19 -6.34
C ASN A 3 -0.92 -12.79 -6.45
N ILE A 4 -0.26 -11.81 -5.85
CA ILE A 4 -0.77 -10.43 -5.84
C ILE A 4 -0.41 -9.66 -7.12
N ILE A 5 0.54 -10.16 -7.91
CA ILE A 5 0.97 -9.45 -9.12
C ILE A 5 -0.16 -9.46 -10.15
N GLY A 6 -0.44 -8.29 -10.72
CA GLY A 6 -1.52 -8.12 -11.71
C GLY A 6 -2.89 -7.87 -11.08
N ASN A 7 -2.97 -7.85 -9.76
CA ASN A 7 -4.24 -7.68 -9.05
C ASN A 7 -4.31 -6.33 -8.35
N LYS A 8 -5.53 -5.90 -8.06
CA LYS A 8 -5.80 -4.65 -7.36
C LYS A 8 -6.40 -4.96 -5.99
N PHE A 9 -5.96 -4.20 -4.99
CA PHE A 9 -6.42 -4.38 -3.62
C PHE A 9 -6.81 -3.02 -3.03
N LEU A 10 -7.86 -3.02 -2.22
CA LEU A 10 -8.27 -1.84 -1.48
C LEU A 10 -7.65 -1.89 -0.09
N ALA A 11 -6.83 -0.89 0.21
CA ALA A 11 -6.29 -0.68 1.55
C ALA A 11 -7.10 0.43 2.21
N ASP A 12 -7.80 0.10 3.28
CA ASP A 12 -8.68 1.03 3.98
C ASP A 12 -8.17 1.25 5.39
N PHE A 13 -7.65 2.44 5.65
CA PHE A 13 -7.11 2.82 6.95
C PHE A 13 -8.10 3.65 7.78
N GLY A 14 -9.32 3.83 7.27
CA GLY A 14 -10.33 4.67 7.92
C GLY A 14 -10.16 6.14 7.55
N MET A 15 -9.00 6.71 7.90
CA MET A 15 -8.69 8.11 7.56
C MET A 15 -8.29 8.29 6.10
N ALA A 16 -7.85 7.22 5.44
CA ALA A 16 -7.42 7.25 4.06
C ALA A 16 -7.70 5.90 3.42
N LYS A 17 -7.95 5.90 2.12
CA LYS A 17 -8.14 4.69 1.34
C LYS A 17 -7.33 4.77 0.07
N ALA A 18 -6.77 3.64 -0.35
CA ALA A 18 -5.97 3.58 -1.55
C ALA A 18 -6.21 2.25 -2.27
N ILE A 19 -6.18 2.31 -3.60
CA ILE A 19 -6.15 1.09 -4.44
C ILE A 19 -4.69 0.81 -4.75
N LEU A 20 -4.25 -0.41 -4.47
CA LEU A 20 -2.90 -0.87 -4.75
C LEU A 20 -2.95 -1.79 -5.96
N PHE A 21 -2.20 -1.46 -7.00
CA PHE A 21 -2.09 -2.29 -8.19
C PHE A 21 -0.63 -2.70 -8.38
N PHE A 22 -0.35 -3.98 -8.17
CA PHE A 22 1.00 -4.53 -8.32
C PHE A 22 1.23 -4.86 -9.79
N GLN A 23 1.94 -3.99 -10.49
CA GLN A 23 2.24 -4.18 -11.92
C GLN A 23 3.27 -5.28 -12.11
N SER A 24 4.21 -5.40 -11.17
CA SER A 24 5.24 -6.42 -11.16
C SER A 24 5.77 -6.53 -9.72
N GLU A 25 6.77 -7.40 -9.52
CA GLU A 25 7.39 -7.54 -8.20
C GLU A 25 8.19 -6.30 -7.80
N THR A 26 8.45 -5.40 -8.72
CA THR A 26 9.24 -4.20 -8.47
C THR A 26 8.50 -2.90 -8.76
N SER A 27 7.23 -2.97 -9.16
CA SER A 27 6.46 -1.79 -9.54
C SER A 27 5.06 -1.83 -8.97
N LEU A 28 4.69 -0.79 -8.24
CA LEU A 28 3.37 -0.61 -7.66
C LEU A 28 2.79 0.71 -8.16
N MET A 29 1.57 0.65 -8.67
CA MET A 29 0.78 1.86 -8.89
C MET A 29 -0.27 1.95 -7.82
N PHE A 30 -0.31 3.05 -7.08
CA PHE A 30 -1.35 3.25 -6.08
C PHE A 30 -2.16 4.49 -6.41
N THR A 31 -3.44 4.44 -6.06
CA THR A 31 -4.36 5.57 -6.24
C THR A 31 -5.01 5.84 -4.89
N ILE A 32 -4.76 7.02 -4.34
CA ILE A 32 -5.43 7.45 -3.11
C ILE A 32 -6.82 7.91 -3.50
N THR A 33 -7.84 7.22 -2.98
CA THR A 33 -9.23 7.50 -3.33
C THR A 33 -9.97 8.30 -2.26
N GLU A 34 -9.42 8.34 -1.04
CA GLU A 34 -10.01 9.11 0.04
C GLU A 34 -8.92 9.55 1.02
N LYS A 35 -8.99 10.81 1.44
CA LYS A 35 -8.10 11.42 2.42
C LYS A 35 -8.94 12.19 3.43
N ASP A 36 -8.75 11.89 4.72
CA ASP A 36 -9.42 12.59 5.82
C ASP A 36 -10.94 12.66 5.61
N GLY A 37 -11.52 11.57 5.10
CA GLY A 37 -12.93 11.46 4.84
C GLY A 37 -13.42 12.16 3.58
N LYS A 38 -12.50 12.70 2.78
CA LYS A 38 -12.86 13.41 1.54
C LYS A 38 -12.38 12.64 0.33
N GLU A 39 -13.16 12.68 -0.73
CA GLU A 39 -12.83 12.05 -1.99
C GLU A 39 -11.51 12.62 -2.55
N ALA A 40 -10.67 11.75 -3.06
CA ALA A 40 -9.39 12.10 -3.65
C ALA A 40 -9.16 11.24 -4.89
N ASN A 41 -8.23 11.66 -5.73
CA ASN A 41 -7.86 10.88 -6.91
C ASN A 41 -6.39 11.20 -7.24
N GLU A 42 -5.49 10.65 -6.42
CA GLU A 42 -4.05 10.89 -6.57
C GLU A 42 -3.38 9.56 -6.88
N THR A 43 -2.75 9.48 -8.04
CA THR A 43 -2.11 8.26 -8.52
C THR A 43 -0.62 8.46 -8.65
N GLU A 44 0.14 7.47 -8.22
CA GLU A 44 1.59 7.46 -8.38
C GLU A 44 2.06 6.03 -8.63
N THR A 45 3.08 5.88 -9.47
CA THR A 45 3.75 4.60 -9.67
C THR A 45 5.12 4.69 -9.02
N VAL A 46 5.44 3.70 -8.19
CA VAL A 46 6.68 3.68 -7.42
C VAL A 46 7.43 2.39 -7.65
N ALA A 47 8.75 2.47 -7.55
CA ALA A 47 9.59 1.28 -7.50
C ALA A 47 9.50 0.72 -6.08
N ILE A 48 9.19 -0.56 -5.96
CA ILE A 48 9.03 -1.20 -4.66
C ILE A 48 10.03 -2.32 -4.47
N LYS A 49 10.30 -2.61 -3.19
CA LYS A 49 10.93 -3.85 -2.79
C LYS A 49 9.87 -4.67 -2.08
N LEU A 50 9.56 -5.83 -2.62
CA LEU A 50 8.52 -6.71 -2.13
C LEU A 50 9.15 -8.01 -1.65
N THR A 51 8.93 -8.35 -0.39
CA THR A 51 9.50 -9.55 0.22
C THR A 51 8.38 -10.43 0.73
N GLU A 52 8.34 -11.67 0.27
CA GLU A 52 7.39 -12.65 0.81
C GLU A 52 7.95 -13.18 2.13
N LEU A 53 7.26 -12.90 3.24
CA LEU A 53 7.67 -13.34 4.57
C LEU A 53 7.23 -14.77 4.83
N ARG A 54 6.05 -15.11 4.36
CA ARG A 54 5.48 -16.44 4.27
C ARG A 54 4.33 -16.37 3.25
N PRO A 55 3.71 -17.48 2.86
CA PRO A 55 2.60 -17.41 1.91
C PRO A 55 1.54 -16.41 2.37
N GLN A 56 1.15 -15.51 1.48
CA GLN A 56 0.15 -14.47 1.66
C GLN A 56 0.51 -13.36 2.66
N LEU A 57 1.78 -13.28 3.08
CA LEU A 57 2.26 -12.23 3.98
C LEU A 57 3.49 -11.56 3.36
N TYR A 58 3.40 -10.26 3.09
CA TYR A 58 4.44 -9.52 2.37
C TYR A 58 4.89 -8.29 3.14
N LEU A 59 6.18 -7.99 3.00
CA LEU A 59 6.76 -6.71 3.40
C LEU A 59 7.03 -5.93 2.14
N ALA A 60 6.48 -4.71 2.05
CA ALA A 60 6.67 -3.83 0.92
C ALA A 60 7.24 -2.50 1.38
N THR A 61 8.29 -2.02 0.68
CA THR A 61 8.89 -0.74 0.99
C THR A 61 9.08 0.07 -0.27
N TRP A 62 8.89 1.38 -0.17
CA TRP A 62 9.13 2.29 -1.29
C TRP A 62 9.31 3.72 -0.80
N LYS A 63 9.76 4.58 -1.71
CA LYS A 63 9.87 6.01 -1.47
C LYS A 63 8.99 6.72 -2.50
N GLU A 64 8.19 7.66 -2.04
CA GLU A 64 7.30 8.45 -2.89
C GLU A 64 8.02 9.69 -3.41
N LYS A 65 7.50 10.26 -4.48
CA LYS A 65 8.14 11.43 -5.11
C LYS A 65 8.19 12.64 -4.19
N ASN A 66 7.25 12.74 -3.23
CA ASN A 66 7.25 13.82 -2.24
C ASN A 66 8.29 13.60 -1.13
N GLY A 67 9.01 12.47 -1.17
CA GLY A 67 10.04 12.15 -0.18
C GLY A 67 9.56 11.29 0.97
N ASN A 68 8.28 10.97 1.06
CA ASN A 68 7.79 10.04 2.07
C ASN A 68 8.40 8.66 1.84
N THR A 69 8.78 7.99 2.93
CA THR A 69 9.20 6.58 2.87
C THR A 69 8.15 5.73 3.53
N ILE A 70 7.82 4.60 2.88
CA ILE A 70 6.71 3.75 3.27
C ILE A 70 7.23 2.34 3.55
N THR A 71 6.76 1.76 4.64
CA THR A 71 6.96 0.35 4.95
C THR A 71 5.60 -0.24 5.29
N GLN A 72 5.22 -1.31 4.60
CA GLN A 72 3.93 -1.96 4.85
C GLN A 72 4.14 -3.44 5.11
N VAL A 73 3.35 -3.97 6.05
CA VAL A 73 3.14 -5.40 6.20
C VAL A 73 1.74 -5.67 5.70
N GLN A 74 1.63 -6.51 4.68
CA GLN A 74 0.38 -6.79 3.98
C GLN A 74 0.03 -8.26 4.20
N ASP A 75 -1.06 -8.51 4.93
CA ASP A 75 -1.52 -9.85 5.27
C ASP A 75 -2.78 -10.15 4.46
N TYR A 76 -2.59 -10.86 3.35
CA TYR A 76 -3.70 -11.20 2.45
C TYR A 76 -4.54 -12.37 2.95
N GLU A 77 -4.01 -13.14 3.88
CA GLU A 77 -4.75 -14.23 4.48
C GLU A 77 -5.82 -13.71 5.45
N ASN A 78 -5.45 -12.73 6.26
CA ASN A 78 -6.34 -12.18 7.27
C ASN A 78 -6.96 -10.83 6.86
N GLY A 79 -6.59 -10.29 5.72
CA GLY A 79 -7.15 -9.04 5.22
C GLY A 79 -6.74 -7.81 6.05
N ILE A 80 -5.51 -7.79 6.52
CA ILE A 80 -4.99 -6.73 7.40
C ILE A 80 -3.75 -6.11 6.78
N ILE A 81 -3.62 -4.80 6.91
CA ILE A 81 -2.45 -4.08 6.47
C ILE A 81 -1.95 -3.18 7.58
N TYR A 82 -0.64 -3.17 7.78
CA TYR A 82 0.05 -2.22 8.65
C TYR A 82 0.92 -1.35 7.77
N SER A 83 0.89 -0.04 8.00
CA SER A 83 1.67 0.89 7.20
C SER A 83 2.35 1.89 8.10
N ASN A 84 3.66 2.07 7.90
CA ASN A 84 4.40 3.16 8.51
C ASN A 84 4.88 4.06 7.40
N TRP A 85 4.69 5.37 7.54
CA TRP A 85 5.32 6.30 6.63
C TRP A 85 5.98 7.43 7.40
N THR A 86 7.12 7.84 6.88
CA THR A 86 7.92 8.91 7.45
C THR A 86 8.00 10.02 6.42
N THR A 87 7.65 11.24 6.82
CA THR A 87 7.72 12.40 5.94
C THR A 87 9.11 12.98 5.95
N PRO A 88 9.49 13.79 4.93
CA PRO A 88 10.80 14.45 4.93
C PRO A 88 11.02 15.36 6.13
N SER A 89 9.94 15.88 6.74
CA SER A 89 10.04 16.71 7.93
C SER A 89 10.18 15.90 9.23
N GLY A 90 10.18 14.57 9.13
CA GLY A 90 10.39 13.71 10.28
C GLY A 90 9.14 13.22 10.98
N GLU A 91 7.95 13.48 10.44
CA GLU A 91 6.73 12.90 10.98
C GLU A 91 6.76 11.38 10.75
N PHE A 92 6.43 10.63 11.78
CA PHE A 92 6.40 9.17 11.73
C PHE A 92 4.98 8.71 12.01
N ILE A 93 4.31 8.18 10.99
CA ILE A 93 2.89 7.84 11.07
C ILE A 93 2.73 6.33 10.98
N HIS A 94 1.95 5.77 11.89
CA HIS A 94 1.68 4.35 11.98
C HIS A 94 0.18 4.14 11.84
N ALA A 95 -0.24 3.28 10.90
CA ALA A 95 -1.64 3.02 10.65
C ALA A 95 -1.87 1.53 10.44
N LYS A 96 -3.05 1.09 10.86
CA LYS A 96 -3.55 -0.26 10.63
C LYS A 96 -4.85 -0.16 9.85
N GLY A 97 -5.04 -1.04 8.89
CA GLY A 97 -6.25 -1.03 8.08
C GLY A 97 -6.66 -2.42 7.64
N THR A 98 -7.65 -2.45 6.77
CA THR A 98 -8.11 -3.67 6.14
C THR A 98 -7.58 -3.73 4.71
N LEU A 99 -7.45 -4.95 4.21
CA LEU A 99 -6.92 -5.20 2.88
C LEU A 99 -7.80 -6.25 2.21
N LYS A 100 -8.37 -5.92 1.07
CA LYS A 100 -9.21 -6.86 0.34
C LYS A 100 -9.07 -6.63 -1.15
N GLN A 101 -9.34 -7.66 -1.93
CA GLN A 101 -9.24 -7.56 -3.37
C GLN A 101 -10.31 -6.59 -3.87
N ALA A 102 -9.89 -5.64 -4.69
CA ALA A 102 -10.80 -4.68 -5.30
C ALA A 102 -11.49 -5.35 -6.51
N GLN A 103 -12.71 -4.95 -6.75
CA GLN A 103 -13.43 -5.43 -7.92
C GLN A 103 -12.75 -4.89 -9.19
N PRO A 104 -12.68 -5.70 -10.25
CA PRO A 104 -12.10 -5.25 -11.51
C PRO A 104 -12.92 -4.15 -12.16
#